data_ede890f6a9a6f8b747d01f648a329324
#
_entry.id   ede890f6a9a6f8b747d01f648a329324
#
_cell.length_a   1.000
_cell.length_b   1.000
_cell.length_c   1.000
_cell.angle_alpha   90.00
_cell.angle_beta   90.00
_cell.angle_gamma   90.00
#
_symmetry.space_group_name_H-M   'P 1'
#
loop_
_entity.id
_entity.type
_entity.pdbx_description
1 polymer ?
#
loop_
_entity_poly.entity_id
_entity_poly.type
_entity_poly.pdbx_seq_one_letter_code
_entity_poly.pdbx_strand_id
1 'polypeptide(L)'
;DIDGTLVNDSRMVLKSTEQAIQTLKEQGIFVGLATGRGPFFVRPFIERYDFDFAVTYNGQYIFTKDKVLSASPIDKKNLHRLIQYAKKHRMEIALGTKDGIEGSRIMSFGMSSFSQWSAQFVPKGLARTVSQGFNKFVSRVVPQDQEQLLHIAQGPVYQVLLLASSKDTQKVEQDFHDLKFTRSSPYAADVINPGNSKLEGIRLVGEEFGFSMDQVMAFGDSDNDLEMLSGVGLSIAMGNGTSKVKEVAQHTTTSNTKDGIQKALEHFGILTDQPLFVSSDDHFNRVKTFHQLMDGQTQEEPRAWENQEALYRTMFKQEELVEFIRAACEDEASFDRSIASLHQALDQAAEKVRTKHPAEQSLVGQVDALIDTLYLTYGSFVLMGVDPEQIFEIVHRANMGKIFPDGKAHFDPGTHKILKPDDWEEKFAPEPAIQKELDRQMKAYQKHHLENQTDRENNKKV
;
A
#
# COMPACT_ATOMS: atom_id res chain seq x y z
N ASP A 1 12.14 3.73 4.94
CA ASP A 1 13.37 3.14 5.48
C ASP A 1 13.51 3.39 6.97
N ILE A 2 14.48 2.69 7.64
CA ILE A 2 14.75 2.85 9.09
C ILE A 2 15.95 3.77 9.33
N ASP A 3 17.14 3.35 8.89
CA ASP A 3 18.38 4.06 9.17
C ASP A 3 18.51 5.33 8.34
N GLY A 4 18.69 6.48 9.00
CA GLY A 4 18.73 7.78 8.30
C GLY A 4 17.37 8.33 7.87
N THR A 5 16.29 7.59 8.11
CA THR A 5 14.91 7.98 7.78
C THR A 5 14.02 7.99 9.02
N LEU A 6 13.58 6.82 9.50
CA LEU A 6 12.71 6.70 10.68
C LEU A 6 13.44 7.08 11.97
N VAL A 7 14.69 6.64 12.13
CA VAL A 7 15.48 6.92 13.33
C VAL A 7 16.52 8.01 13.06
N ASN A 8 16.79 8.80 14.10
CA ASN A 8 17.86 9.80 14.11
C ASN A 8 19.24 9.15 14.33
N ASP A 9 20.30 9.99 14.38
CA ASP A 9 21.69 9.57 14.59
C ASP A 9 21.92 8.85 15.94
N SER A 10 21.03 9.09 16.93
CA SER A 10 21.01 8.39 18.22
C SER A 10 20.14 7.12 18.21
N ARG A 11 19.66 6.68 17.06
CA ARG A 11 18.77 5.52 16.86
C ARG A 11 17.42 5.62 17.56
N MET A 12 16.94 6.82 17.79
CA MET A 12 15.65 7.09 18.38
C MET A 12 14.69 7.60 17.31
N VAL A 13 13.44 7.18 17.38
CA VAL A 13 12.33 7.79 16.65
C VAL A 13 11.99 9.10 17.33
N LEU A 14 11.83 10.18 16.57
CA LEU A 14 11.44 11.47 17.11
C LEU A 14 9.98 11.45 17.59
N LYS A 15 9.66 12.21 18.62
CA LYS A 15 8.27 12.32 19.11
C LYS A 15 7.29 12.78 18.02
N SER A 16 7.72 13.70 17.17
CA SER A 16 6.95 14.16 16.02
C SER A 16 6.62 13.02 15.05
N THR A 17 7.56 12.13 14.81
CA THR A 17 7.38 10.94 13.97
C THR A 17 6.49 9.91 14.66
N GLU A 18 6.62 9.68 15.98
CA GLU A 18 5.74 8.81 16.75
C GLU A 18 4.28 9.29 16.66
N GLN A 19 4.05 10.59 16.86
CA GLN A 19 2.72 11.20 16.74
C GLN A 19 2.17 11.09 15.31
N ALA A 20 3.01 11.34 14.31
CA ALA A 20 2.62 11.20 12.91
C ALA A 20 2.17 9.75 12.59
N ILE A 21 2.93 8.74 13.01
CA ILE A 21 2.57 7.33 12.81
C ILE A 21 1.23 7.03 13.49
N GLN A 22 1.02 7.48 14.72
CA GLN A 22 -0.25 7.28 15.42
C GLN A 22 -1.40 7.92 14.67
N THR A 23 -1.27 9.17 14.25
CA THR A 23 -2.30 9.88 13.46
C THR A 23 -2.63 9.16 12.15
N LEU A 24 -1.61 8.69 11.41
CA LEU A 24 -1.82 7.90 10.17
C LEU A 24 -2.60 6.62 10.45
N LYS A 25 -2.29 5.91 11.52
CA LYS A 25 -3.00 4.70 11.95
C LYS A 25 -4.46 4.99 12.33
N GLU A 26 -4.71 6.07 13.07
CA GLU A 26 -6.06 6.53 13.42
C GLU A 26 -6.89 6.92 12.18
N GLN A 27 -6.22 7.36 11.11
CA GLN A 27 -6.83 7.63 9.81
C GLN A 27 -7.03 6.38 8.95
N GLY A 28 -6.66 5.19 9.43
CA GLY A 28 -6.77 3.94 8.68
C GLY A 28 -5.72 3.77 7.58
N ILE A 29 -4.63 4.56 7.60
CA ILE A 29 -3.54 4.46 6.63
C ILE A 29 -2.59 3.35 7.08
N PHE A 30 -2.28 2.41 6.18
CA PHE A 30 -1.29 1.37 6.43
C PHE A 30 0.11 1.98 6.53
N VAL A 31 0.81 1.68 7.63
CA VAL A 31 2.16 2.16 7.86
C VAL A 31 3.11 0.98 8.01
N GLY A 32 4.14 0.92 7.18
CA GLY A 32 5.08 -0.19 7.17
C GLY A 32 6.54 0.23 7.06
N LEU A 33 7.41 -0.76 7.20
CA LEU A 33 8.85 -0.60 7.14
C LEU A 33 9.42 -1.30 5.91
N ALA A 34 10.35 -0.63 5.19
CA ALA A 34 11.09 -1.22 4.08
C ALA A 34 12.60 -0.96 4.29
N THR A 35 13.36 -2.00 4.60
CA THR A 35 14.74 -1.86 5.09
C THR A 35 15.68 -2.99 4.65
N GLY A 36 16.98 -2.70 4.64
CA GLY A 36 18.02 -3.72 4.51
C GLY A 36 18.27 -4.53 5.80
N ARG A 37 17.67 -4.12 6.91
CA ARG A 37 17.81 -4.84 8.18
C ARG A 37 16.94 -6.10 8.22
N GLY A 38 17.35 -7.06 9.06
CA GLY A 38 16.64 -8.33 9.23
C GLY A 38 15.43 -8.27 10.15
N PRO A 39 14.59 -9.32 10.10
CA PRO A 39 13.34 -9.40 10.89
C PRO A 39 13.57 -9.23 12.39
N PHE A 40 14.62 -9.83 12.93
CA PHE A 40 14.98 -9.74 14.35
C PHE A 40 15.12 -8.29 14.82
N PHE A 41 15.75 -7.45 14.00
CA PHE A 41 15.95 -6.04 14.32
C PHE A 41 14.64 -5.23 14.21
N VAL A 42 13.77 -5.62 13.29
CA VAL A 42 12.56 -4.86 12.93
C VAL A 42 11.37 -5.16 13.85
N ARG A 43 11.27 -6.39 14.40
CA ARG A 43 10.17 -6.80 15.27
C ARG A 43 9.87 -5.84 16.43
N PRO A 44 10.86 -5.33 17.19
CA PRO A 44 10.60 -4.36 18.25
C PRO A 44 9.93 -3.06 17.78
N PHE A 45 10.21 -2.63 16.53
CA PHE A 45 9.54 -1.46 15.94
C PHE A 45 8.09 -1.77 15.58
N ILE A 46 7.83 -2.96 14.99
CA ILE A 46 6.47 -3.43 14.70
C ILE A 46 5.62 -3.44 15.98
N GLU A 47 6.16 -4.00 17.06
CA GLU A 47 5.44 -4.12 18.34
C GLU A 47 5.21 -2.76 19.01
N ARG A 48 6.25 -1.89 18.99
CA ARG A 48 6.19 -0.60 19.69
C ARG A 48 5.33 0.44 18.99
N TYR A 49 5.42 0.53 17.65
CA TYR A 49 4.78 1.59 16.86
C TYR A 49 3.58 1.10 16.05
N ASP A 50 3.18 -0.13 16.24
CA ASP A 50 2.03 -0.74 15.60
C ASP A 50 2.08 -0.73 14.06
N PHE A 51 3.28 -0.94 13.48
CA PHE A 51 3.41 -1.04 12.02
C PHE A 51 2.66 -2.28 11.49
N ASP A 52 2.04 -2.14 10.33
CA ASP A 52 1.20 -3.18 9.72
C ASP A 52 2.02 -4.28 9.05
N PHE A 53 3.16 -3.92 8.47
CA PHE A 53 4.04 -4.84 7.75
C PHE A 53 5.51 -4.42 7.79
N ALA A 54 6.38 -5.35 7.43
CA ALA A 54 7.79 -5.09 7.22
C ALA A 54 8.32 -5.83 5.98
N VAL A 55 9.00 -5.08 5.13
CA VAL A 55 9.85 -5.55 4.03
C VAL A 55 11.28 -5.49 4.52
N THR A 56 11.87 -6.65 4.81
CA THR A 56 13.20 -6.76 5.42
C THR A 56 14.20 -7.42 4.48
N TYR A 57 15.51 -7.27 4.78
CA TYR A 57 16.57 -7.78 3.92
C TYR A 57 16.40 -7.37 2.46
N ASN A 58 16.05 -6.07 2.23
CA ASN A 58 15.81 -5.52 0.88
C ASN A 58 14.80 -6.35 0.04
N GLY A 59 13.71 -6.83 0.67
CA GLY A 59 12.65 -7.59 0.01
C GLY A 59 12.78 -9.12 0.10
N GLN A 60 13.81 -9.66 0.73
CA GLN A 60 14.02 -11.10 0.85
C GLN A 60 13.12 -11.77 1.90
N TYR A 61 12.67 -11.00 2.91
CA TYR A 61 11.79 -11.52 3.95
C TYR A 61 10.73 -10.46 4.30
N ILE A 62 9.48 -10.80 4.07
CA ILE A 62 8.33 -9.89 4.19
C ILE A 62 7.32 -10.51 5.15
N PHE A 63 6.87 -9.74 6.12
CA PHE A 63 5.93 -10.22 7.14
C PHE A 63 5.02 -9.13 7.68
N THR A 64 3.88 -9.55 8.22
CA THR A 64 2.97 -8.75 9.04
C THR A 64 3.12 -9.15 10.50
N LYS A 65 2.31 -8.59 11.41
CA LYS A 65 2.26 -9.06 12.80
C LYS A 65 1.96 -10.56 12.90
N ASP A 66 1.08 -11.04 12.03
CA ASP A 66 0.44 -12.36 12.18
C ASP A 66 1.07 -13.43 11.30
N LYS A 67 1.64 -13.06 10.15
CA LYS A 67 2.13 -14.04 9.17
C LYS A 67 3.34 -13.56 8.36
N VAL A 68 4.07 -14.52 7.83
CA VAL A 68 5.09 -14.28 6.80
C VAL A 68 4.41 -14.31 5.43
N LEU A 69 4.55 -13.22 4.67
CA LEU A 69 4.00 -13.10 3.33
C LEU A 69 4.93 -13.71 2.28
N SER A 70 6.23 -13.47 2.44
CA SER A 70 7.25 -14.01 1.54
C SER A 70 8.57 -14.24 2.26
N ALA A 71 9.28 -15.29 1.87
CA ALA A 71 10.60 -15.60 2.37
C ALA A 71 11.43 -16.23 1.24
N SER A 72 12.42 -15.49 0.72
CA SER A 72 13.26 -15.86 -0.42
C SER A 72 14.72 -16.06 0.01
N PRO A 73 15.10 -17.21 0.59
CA PRO A 73 16.48 -17.45 0.99
C PRO A 73 17.40 -17.53 -0.24
N ILE A 74 18.65 -17.14 -0.05
CA ILE A 74 19.70 -17.29 -1.08
C ILE A 74 19.92 -18.77 -1.35
N ASP A 75 20.06 -19.11 -2.64
CA ASP A 75 20.35 -20.48 -3.05
C ASP A 75 21.63 -21.01 -2.37
N LYS A 76 21.57 -22.23 -1.84
CA LYS A 76 22.67 -22.84 -1.09
C LYS A 76 23.96 -22.94 -1.89
N LYS A 77 23.88 -23.20 -3.20
CA LYS A 77 25.06 -23.28 -4.08
C LYS A 77 25.74 -21.91 -4.19
N ASN A 78 24.97 -20.86 -4.38
CA ASN A 78 25.47 -19.50 -4.44
C ASN A 78 26.04 -19.05 -3.10
N LEU A 79 25.38 -19.38 -2.02
CA LEU A 79 25.84 -19.09 -0.67
C LEU A 79 27.19 -19.77 -0.39
N HIS A 80 27.35 -21.07 -0.71
CA HIS A 80 28.64 -21.79 -0.56
C HIS A 80 29.73 -21.17 -1.44
N ARG A 81 29.43 -20.84 -2.71
CA ARG A 81 30.38 -20.16 -3.61
C ARG A 81 30.87 -18.85 -3.00
N LEU A 82 29.94 -18.04 -2.45
CA LEU A 82 30.27 -16.76 -1.85
C LEU A 82 31.12 -16.90 -0.58
N ILE A 83 30.82 -17.88 0.29
CA ILE A 83 31.61 -18.19 1.48
C ILE A 83 33.06 -18.61 1.09
N GLN A 84 33.21 -19.46 0.06
CA GLN A 84 34.52 -19.89 -0.43
C GLN A 84 35.29 -18.71 -1.05
N TYR A 85 34.61 -17.88 -1.83
CA TYR A 85 35.19 -16.67 -2.42
C TYR A 85 35.72 -15.73 -1.36
N ALA A 86 34.89 -15.42 -0.37
CA ALA A 86 35.25 -14.55 0.75
C ALA A 86 36.50 -15.07 1.49
N LYS A 87 36.57 -16.37 1.75
CA LYS A 87 37.76 -16.99 2.34
C LYS A 87 39.01 -16.82 1.47
N LYS A 88 38.91 -17.16 0.18
CA LYS A 88 40.01 -17.05 -0.79
C LYS A 88 40.58 -15.64 -0.88
N HIS A 89 39.68 -14.63 -0.85
CA HIS A 89 40.02 -13.21 -0.99
C HIS A 89 40.20 -12.50 0.35
N ARG A 90 40.11 -13.20 1.48
CA ARG A 90 40.22 -12.65 2.86
C ARG A 90 39.22 -11.52 3.10
N MET A 91 38.01 -11.70 2.61
CA MET A 91 36.89 -10.77 2.80
C MET A 91 36.06 -11.26 3.99
N GLU A 92 35.56 -10.33 4.79
CA GLU A 92 34.66 -10.64 5.88
C GLU A 92 33.23 -10.60 5.41
N ILE A 93 32.45 -11.63 5.78
CA ILE A 93 31.02 -11.72 5.50
C ILE A 93 30.25 -12.10 6.75
N ALA A 94 28.99 -11.72 6.80
CA ALA A 94 28.03 -12.19 7.78
C ALA A 94 26.75 -12.65 7.09
N LEU A 95 26.09 -13.63 7.70
CA LEU A 95 24.90 -14.28 7.16
C LEU A 95 23.66 -13.80 7.90
N GLY A 96 22.70 -13.25 7.17
CA GLY A 96 21.41 -12.77 7.68
C GLY A 96 20.39 -13.90 7.69
N THR A 97 19.99 -14.33 8.89
CA THR A 97 18.93 -15.30 9.13
C THR A 97 17.67 -14.60 9.66
N LYS A 98 16.58 -15.35 9.86
CA LYS A 98 15.37 -14.78 10.50
C LYS A 98 15.62 -14.35 11.96
N ASP A 99 16.60 -14.98 12.62
CA ASP A 99 16.86 -14.82 14.05
C ASP A 99 18.01 -13.85 14.36
N GLY A 100 18.75 -13.41 13.33
CA GLY A 100 19.85 -12.46 13.50
C GLY A 100 20.83 -12.42 12.35
N ILE A 101 21.94 -11.73 12.60
CA ILE A 101 23.12 -11.69 11.71
C ILE A 101 24.22 -12.49 12.39
N GLU A 102 24.69 -13.51 11.74
CA GLU A 102 25.60 -14.50 12.30
C GLU A 102 26.89 -14.62 11.48
N GLY A 103 27.93 -15.19 12.09
CA GLY A 103 29.17 -15.57 11.40
C GLY A 103 30.27 -14.51 11.37
N SER A 104 30.06 -13.29 11.90
CA SER A 104 31.10 -12.30 12.03
C SER A 104 31.29 -11.87 13.49
N ARG A 105 32.51 -12.06 14.02
CA ARG A 105 32.85 -11.57 15.36
C ARG A 105 32.96 -10.04 15.43
N ILE A 106 33.34 -9.39 14.34
CA ILE A 106 33.39 -7.92 14.28
C ILE A 106 31.96 -7.37 14.30
N MET A 107 30.99 -7.99 13.61
CA MET A 107 29.60 -7.58 13.65
C MET A 107 28.90 -7.92 14.97
N SER A 108 29.20 -9.02 15.62
CA SER A 108 28.65 -9.33 16.95
C SER A 108 29.15 -8.36 18.03
N PHE A 109 30.37 -7.86 17.90
CA PHE A 109 30.92 -6.79 18.77
C PHE A 109 30.47 -5.39 18.33
N GLY A 110 30.18 -5.17 17.05
CA GLY A 110 29.97 -3.87 16.43
C GLY A 110 28.52 -3.52 16.09
N MET A 111 27.54 -4.42 16.28
CA MET A 111 26.13 -4.06 16.04
C MET A 111 25.62 -2.97 16.98
N SER A 112 26.23 -2.75 18.14
CA SER A 112 26.01 -1.56 18.98
C SER A 112 26.96 -0.39 18.67
N SER A 113 28.12 -0.64 18.05
CA SER A 113 29.20 0.35 17.90
C SER A 113 29.53 0.72 16.46
N PHE A 114 29.21 -0.12 15.46
CA PHE A 114 29.65 0.09 14.08
C PHE A 114 28.95 1.28 13.41
N SER A 115 27.69 1.53 13.67
CA SER A 115 27.01 2.73 13.18
C SER A 115 27.38 4.00 14.00
N GLN A 116 27.70 3.84 15.29
CA GLN A 116 28.26 4.94 16.08
C GLN A 116 29.67 5.28 15.62
N TRP A 117 30.47 4.27 15.28
CA TRP A 117 31.86 4.48 14.85
C TRP A 117 31.96 5.08 13.44
N SER A 118 31.10 4.70 12.52
CA SER A 118 31.09 5.24 11.14
C SER A 118 30.52 6.67 11.05
N ALA A 119 29.60 7.06 11.94
CA ALA A 119 28.98 8.38 11.92
C ALA A 119 29.76 9.45 12.70
N GLN A 120 30.44 9.08 13.79
CA GLN A 120 31.06 10.05 14.69
C GLN A 120 32.53 10.37 14.41
N PHE A 121 33.28 9.55 13.66
CA PHE A 121 34.73 9.66 13.55
C PHE A 121 35.30 9.97 12.17
N VAL A 122 34.50 10.22 11.15
CA VAL A 122 35.03 10.57 9.81
C VAL A 122 34.57 11.98 9.41
N PRO A 123 35.42 13.03 9.64
CA PRO A 123 35.22 14.31 8.99
C PRO A 123 35.16 14.10 7.45
N LYS A 124 34.22 14.77 6.80
CA LYS A 124 33.92 14.63 5.35
C LYS A 124 35.12 14.74 4.38
N GLY A 125 36.32 15.12 4.87
CA GLY A 125 37.55 15.21 4.10
C GLY A 125 38.54 14.05 4.24
N LEU A 126 38.37 13.13 5.21
CA LEU A 126 39.34 12.06 5.53
C LEU A 126 38.91 10.65 5.12
N ALA A 127 37.76 10.51 4.42
CA ALA A 127 37.19 9.22 4.03
C ALA A 127 38.14 8.31 3.22
N ARG A 128 39.03 8.89 2.41
CA ARG A 128 40.01 8.11 1.61
C ARG A 128 41.12 7.46 2.45
N THR A 129 41.61 8.13 3.49
CA THR A 129 42.73 7.64 4.31
C THR A 129 42.25 6.62 5.34
N VAL A 130 41.00 6.75 5.82
CA VAL A 130 40.36 5.82 6.76
C VAL A 130 40.01 4.51 6.10
N SER A 131 39.58 4.51 4.82
CA SER A 131 39.27 3.26 4.11
C SER A 131 40.47 2.33 3.94
N GLN A 132 41.67 2.89 3.73
CA GLN A 132 42.92 2.09 3.63
C GLN A 132 43.39 1.57 5.00
N GLY A 133 43.21 2.36 6.06
CA GLY A 133 43.49 1.95 7.44
C GLY A 133 42.51 0.89 7.93
N PHE A 134 41.23 1.02 7.59
CA PHE A 134 40.16 0.11 7.96
C PHE A 134 40.35 -1.30 7.33
N ASN A 135 40.64 -1.37 6.03
CA ASN A 135 40.93 -2.64 5.36
C ASN A 135 42.17 -3.34 5.92
N LYS A 136 43.21 -2.57 6.32
CA LYS A 136 44.38 -3.11 7.03
C LYS A 136 44.06 -3.57 8.46
N PHE A 137 43.14 -2.91 9.15
CA PHE A 137 42.67 -3.27 10.48
C PHE A 137 41.82 -4.54 10.43
N VAL A 138 40.82 -4.59 9.54
CA VAL A 138 39.95 -5.75 9.35
C VAL A 138 40.72 -7.00 8.95
N SER A 139 41.76 -6.89 8.08
CA SER A 139 42.59 -8.01 7.67
C SER A 139 43.51 -8.55 8.78
N ARG A 140 43.70 -7.83 9.90
CA ARG A 140 44.52 -8.25 11.05
C ARG A 140 43.72 -8.80 12.22
N VAL A 141 42.40 -8.59 12.25
CA VAL A 141 41.54 -8.95 13.36
C VAL A 141 40.81 -10.27 13.02
N VAL A 142 41.36 -11.37 13.54
CA VAL A 142 40.78 -12.70 13.73
C VAL A 142 40.28 -13.43 12.47
N PRO A 143 40.78 -14.62 12.18
CA PRO A 143 40.25 -15.48 11.11
C PRO A 143 38.77 -15.79 11.39
N GLN A 144 37.93 -15.59 10.38
CA GLN A 144 36.54 -16.02 10.42
C GLN A 144 36.46 -17.54 10.42
N ASP A 145 35.66 -18.10 11.33
CA ASP A 145 35.45 -19.55 11.38
C ASP A 145 34.55 -20.01 10.23
N GLN A 146 35.14 -20.58 9.20
CA GLN A 146 34.43 -21.05 8.02
C GLN A 146 33.47 -22.20 8.33
N GLU A 147 33.81 -23.07 9.28
CA GLU A 147 32.94 -24.19 9.65
C GLU A 147 31.66 -23.67 10.27
N GLN A 148 31.75 -22.62 11.08
CA GLN A 148 30.57 -21.91 11.61
C GLN A 148 29.71 -21.31 10.50
N LEU A 149 30.29 -20.62 9.51
CA LEU A 149 29.53 -20.07 8.36
C LEU A 149 28.86 -21.18 7.55
N LEU A 150 29.54 -22.27 7.28
CA LEU A 150 29.00 -23.42 6.57
C LEU A 150 27.89 -24.11 7.36
N HIS A 151 28.01 -24.16 8.69
CA HIS A 151 26.95 -24.68 9.57
C HIS A 151 25.71 -23.82 9.49
N ILE A 152 25.83 -22.48 9.61
CA ILE A 152 24.73 -21.53 9.49
C ILE A 152 24.07 -21.63 8.09
N ALA A 153 24.89 -21.79 7.03
CA ALA A 153 24.46 -21.95 5.65
C ALA A 153 23.63 -23.21 5.36
N GLN A 154 23.57 -24.18 6.31
CA GLN A 154 22.62 -25.28 6.21
C GLN A 154 21.18 -24.87 6.39
N GLY A 155 20.95 -23.80 7.17
CA GLY A 155 19.65 -23.14 7.33
C GLY A 155 19.35 -22.11 6.24
N PRO A 156 18.17 -21.50 6.26
CA PRO A 156 17.81 -20.44 5.34
C PRO A 156 18.56 -19.12 5.68
N VAL A 157 19.31 -18.62 4.71
CA VAL A 157 20.00 -17.32 4.76
C VAL A 157 19.36 -16.38 3.74
N TYR A 158 18.94 -15.21 4.19
CA TYR A 158 18.20 -14.26 3.36
C TYR A 158 19.06 -13.12 2.81
N GLN A 159 20.17 -12.82 3.43
CA GLN A 159 21.10 -11.77 2.99
C GLN A 159 22.51 -12.12 3.42
N VAL A 160 23.50 -11.80 2.59
CA VAL A 160 24.91 -11.83 3.00
C VAL A 160 25.42 -10.40 3.06
N LEU A 161 25.93 -9.98 4.21
CA LEU A 161 26.66 -8.74 4.35
C LEU A 161 28.11 -8.97 3.98
N LEU A 162 28.59 -8.25 2.98
CA LEU A 162 29.96 -8.28 2.51
C LEU A 162 30.67 -7.00 2.92
N LEU A 163 31.68 -7.10 3.80
CA LEU A 163 32.53 -5.97 4.14
C LEU A 163 33.54 -5.73 3.02
N ALA A 164 33.22 -4.79 2.16
CA ALA A 164 34.01 -4.49 0.98
C ALA A 164 33.85 -3.02 0.55
N SER A 165 34.93 -2.45 0.00
CA SER A 165 34.87 -1.16 -0.70
C SER A 165 34.04 -1.28 -1.98
N SER A 166 33.59 -0.14 -2.54
CA SER A 166 32.85 -0.17 -3.82
C SER A 166 33.64 -0.82 -4.95
N LYS A 167 34.98 -0.64 -4.99
CA LYS A 167 35.84 -1.28 -5.99
C LYS A 167 35.91 -2.79 -5.83
N ASP A 168 35.98 -3.27 -4.60
CA ASP A 168 36.06 -4.71 -4.35
C ASP A 168 34.69 -5.37 -4.56
N THR A 169 33.59 -4.70 -4.23
CA THR A 169 32.24 -5.16 -4.57
C THR A 169 32.07 -5.35 -6.07
N GLN A 170 32.49 -4.38 -6.91
CA GLN A 170 32.42 -4.50 -8.36
C GLN A 170 33.14 -5.73 -8.92
N LYS A 171 34.25 -6.15 -8.30
CA LYS A 171 34.94 -7.39 -8.69
C LYS A 171 34.13 -8.63 -8.31
N VAL A 172 33.51 -8.63 -7.12
CA VAL A 172 32.65 -9.74 -6.71
C VAL A 172 31.42 -9.85 -7.60
N GLU A 173 30.81 -8.74 -7.99
CA GLU A 173 29.69 -8.70 -8.92
C GLU A 173 30.01 -9.34 -10.26
N GLN A 174 31.24 -9.17 -10.78
CA GLN A 174 31.69 -9.80 -12.02
C GLN A 174 31.74 -11.34 -11.93
N ASP A 175 31.98 -11.89 -10.76
CA ASP A 175 32.05 -13.33 -10.52
C ASP A 175 30.70 -13.95 -10.09
N PHE A 176 29.72 -13.10 -9.70
CA PHE A 176 28.42 -13.51 -9.14
C PHE A 176 27.25 -12.76 -9.84
N HIS A 177 27.12 -12.95 -11.17
CA HIS A 177 26.04 -12.34 -11.97
C HIS A 177 24.62 -12.84 -11.59
N ASP A 178 24.54 -13.94 -10.88
CA ASP A 178 23.35 -14.58 -10.37
C ASP A 178 22.92 -14.08 -8.97
N LEU A 179 23.59 -13.03 -8.47
CA LEU A 179 23.25 -12.32 -7.24
C LEU A 179 23.15 -10.82 -7.47
N LYS A 180 22.36 -10.14 -6.65
CA LYS A 180 22.21 -8.69 -6.65
C LYS A 180 22.97 -8.09 -5.47
N PHE A 181 23.72 -7.03 -5.74
CA PHE A 181 24.48 -6.28 -4.73
C PHE A 181 23.86 -4.90 -4.54
N THR A 182 23.54 -4.53 -3.33
CA THR A 182 23.02 -3.22 -2.97
C THR A 182 23.82 -2.64 -1.82
N ARG A 183 23.79 -1.31 -1.64
CA ARG A 183 24.63 -0.64 -0.63
C ARG A 183 23.83 0.42 0.10
N SER A 184 23.87 0.33 1.43
CA SER A 184 23.44 1.38 2.34
C SER A 184 24.63 2.10 3.02
N SER A 185 25.86 1.60 2.79
CA SER A 185 27.09 2.09 3.42
C SER A 185 28.27 2.05 2.43
N PRO A 186 29.22 2.98 2.50
CA PRO A 186 30.45 2.92 1.70
C PRO A 186 31.38 1.74 2.03
N TYR A 187 31.13 1.02 3.12
CA TYR A 187 32.02 -0.02 3.66
C TYR A 187 31.44 -1.44 3.56
N ALA A 188 30.17 -1.57 3.23
CA ALA A 188 29.50 -2.85 3.15
C ALA A 188 28.54 -2.91 1.98
N ALA A 189 28.38 -4.09 1.40
CA ALA A 189 27.35 -4.42 0.43
C ALA A 189 26.45 -5.52 0.97
N ASP A 190 25.16 -5.38 0.69
CA ASP A 190 24.15 -6.39 0.92
C ASP A 190 24.03 -7.25 -0.33
N VAL A 191 24.18 -8.55 -0.22
CA VAL A 191 24.05 -9.51 -1.30
C VAL A 191 22.74 -10.27 -1.12
N ILE A 192 21.90 -10.23 -2.14
CA ILE A 192 20.55 -10.79 -2.16
C ILE A 192 20.28 -11.51 -3.48
N ASN A 193 19.13 -12.19 -3.58
CA ASN A 193 18.69 -12.76 -4.86
C ASN A 193 18.31 -11.65 -5.86
N PRO A 194 18.54 -11.86 -7.16
CA PRO A 194 18.00 -10.96 -8.18
C PRO A 194 16.47 -10.99 -8.17
N GLY A 195 15.86 -9.89 -8.62
CA GLY A 195 14.40 -9.72 -8.61
C GLY A 195 13.81 -9.29 -7.27
N ASN A 196 14.58 -9.29 -6.19
CA ASN A 196 14.14 -8.73 -4.91
C ASN A 196 14.63 -7.28 -4.73
N SER A 197 13.78 -6.47 -4.14
CA SER A 197 14.08 -5.10 -3.73
C SER A 197 13.05 -4.62 -2.70
N LYS A 198 13.29 -3.46 -2.10
CA LYS A 198 12.28 -2.82 -1.24
C LYS A 198 10.99 -2.58 -2.01
N LEU A 199 11.07 -2.15 -3.27
CA LEU A 199 9.91 -1.90 -4.13
C LEU A 199 9.10 -3.18 -4.39
N GLU A 200 9.77 -4.27 -4.82
CA GLU A 200 9.09 -5.54 -5.07
C GLU A 200 8.45 -6.11 -3.79
N GLY A 201 9.10 -5.91 -2.65
CA GLY A 201 8.51 -6.25 -1.37
C GLY A 201 7.24 -5.45 -1.05
N ILE A 202 7.20 -4.14 -1.35
CA ILE A 202 6.01 -3.31 -1.18
C ILE A 202 4.90 -3.73 -2.16
N ARG A 203 5.24 -4.15 -3.40
CA ARG A 203 4.26 -4.69 -4.36
C ARG A 203 3.53 -5.92 -3.82
N LEU A 204 4.29 -6.88 -3.24
CA LEU A 204 3.71 -8.05 -2.61
C LEU A 204 2.81 -7.71 -1.42
N VAL A 205 3.19 -6.69 -0.64
CA VAL A 205 2.32 -6.16 0.42
C VAL A 205 1.08 -5.53 -0.18
N GLY A 206 1.20 -4.77 -1.27
CA GLY A 206 0.06 -4.17 -1.98
C GLY A 206 -0.94 -5.21 -2.47
N GLU A 207 -0.48 -6.34 -2.99
CA GLU A 207 -1.33 -7.47 -3.39
C GLU A 207 -2.11 -8.06 -2.19
N GLU A 208 -1.49 -8.14 -1.02
CA GLU A 208 -2.11 -8.65 0.20
C GLU A 208 -3.11 -7.67 0.82
N PHE A 209 -2.79 -6.37 0.83
CA PHE A 209 -3.60 -5.34 1.48
C PHE A 209 -4.53 -4.58 0.51
N GLY A 210 -4.46 -4.86 -0.80
CA GLY A 210 -5.33 -4.29 -1.82
C GLY A 210 -5.00 -2.86 -2.22
N PHE A 211 -3.71 -2.45 -2.20
CA PHE A 211 -3.29 -1.13 -2.68
C PHE A 211 -2.28 -1.23 -3.84
N SER A 212 -2.29 -0.23 -4.71
CA SER A 212 -1.35 -0.10 -5.83
C SER A 212 -0.19 0.85 -5.51
N MET A 213 0.86 0.83 -6.34
CA MET A 213 2.07 1.62 -6.07
C MET A 213 1.84 3.12 -6.16
N ASP A 214 0.89 3.60 -6.93
CA ASP A 214 0.46 5.00 -7.00
C ASP A 214 -0.18 5.52 -5.70
N GLN A 215 -0.69 4.63 -4.85
CA GLN A 215 -1.24 4.95 -3.53
C GLN A 215 -0.17 4.93 -2.41
N VAL A 216 1.08 4.63 -2.74
CA VAL A 216 2.17 4.50 -1.77
C VAL A 216 2.97 5.78 -1.68
N MET A 217 3.12 6.31 -0.46
CA MET A 217 4.12 7.31 -0.11
C MET A 217 5.31 6.62 0.56
N ALA A 218 6.54 6.88 0.07
CA ALA A 218 7.74 6.28 0.63
C ALA A 218 8.80 7.31 0.98
N PHE A 219 9.54 7.05 2.08
CA PHE A 219 10.64 7.86 2.57
C PHE A 219 11.94 7.09 2.50
N GLY A 220 13.02 7.72 2.02
CA GLY A 220 14.33 7.11 1.94
C GLY A 220 15.48 8.12 1.94
N ASP A 221 16.70 7.64 2.16
CA ASP A 221 17.90 8.49 2.27
C ASP A 221 19.14 7.92 1.58
N SER A 222 19.17 6.64 1.22
CA SER A 222 20.37 5.97 0.72
C SER A 222 20.18 5.21 -0.59
N ASP A 223 21.27 4.76 -1.21
CA ASP A 223 21.25 4.19 -2.55
C ASP A 223 20.37 2.92 -2.68
N ASN A 224 20.12 2.18 -1.58
CA ASN A 224 19.21 1.03 -1.57
C ASN A 224 17.71 1.44 -1.56
N ASP A 225 17.40 2.75 -1.47
CA ASP A 225 16.03 3.28 -1.59
C ASP A 225 15.68 3.71 -3.02
N LEU A 226 16.66 3.80 -3.92
CA LEU A 226 16.47 4.35 -5.27
C LEU A 226 15.35 3.65 -6.04
N GLU A 227 15.32 2.32 -6.04
CA GLU A 227 14.26 1.57 -6.73
C GLU A 227 12.88 1.85 -6.11
N MET A 228 12.79 1.86 -4.78
CA MET A 228 11.55 2.16 -4.06
C MET A 228 11.04 3.55 -4.39
N LEU A 229 11.90 4.57 -4.28
CA LEU A 229 11.54 5.96 -4.54
C LEU A 229 11.20 6.23 -6.01
N SER A 230 11.75 5.45 -6.95
CA SER A 230 11.43 5.55 -8.37
C SER A 230 10.10 4.89 -8.73
N GLY A 231 9.59 3.98 -7.91
CA GLY A 231 8.47 3.10 -8.26
C GLY A 231 7.17 3.33 -7.49
N VAL A 232 7.14 4.29 -6.55
CA VAL A 232 5.95 4.63 -5.75
C VAL A 232 5.29 5.91 -6.25
N GLY A 233 4.00 6.09 -5.91
CA GLY A 233 3.21 7.25 -6.30
C GLY A 233 3.73 8.57 -5.72
N LEU A 234 4.21 8.57 -4.47
CA LEU A 234 4.79 9.75 -3.84
C LEU A 234 6.10 9.41 -3.13
N SER A 235 7.21 9.89 -3.67
CA SER A 235 8.54 9.60 -3.15
C SER A 235 9.19 10.81 -2.48
N ILE A 236 9.70 10.59 -1.25
CA ILE A 236 10.27 11.62 -0.39
C ILE A 236 11.72 11.27 -0.05
N ALA A 237 12.65 12.12 -0.46
CA ALA A 237 14.02 12.06 0.00
C ALA A 237 14.19 12.78 1.35
N MET A 238 14.86 12.15 2.30
CA MET A 238 15.24 12.83 3.53
C MET A 238 16.33 13.89 3.27
N GLY A 239 16.32 14.98 4.04
CA GLY A 239 17.30 16.08 3.89
C GLY A 239 18.76 15.66 4.10
N ASN A 240 19.00 14.60 4.89
CA ASN A 240 20.31 13.95 5.07
C ASN A 240 20.64 12.94 3.96
N GLY A 241 19.72 12.67 3.04
CA GLY A 241 19.88 11.67 1.98
C GLY A 241 20.97 12.01 0.96
N THR A 242 21.41 11.00 0.21
CA THR A 242 22.41 11.15 -0.85
C THR A 242 21.89 12.03 -2.01
N SER A 243 22.79 12.59 -2.81
CA SER A 243 22.40 13.39 -3.98
C SER A 243 21.53 12.60 -4.95
N LYS A 244 21.85 11.32 -5.18
CA LYS A 244 21.09 10.44 -6.08
C LYS A 244 19.64 10.25 -5.63
N VAL A 245 19.43 10.03 -4.32
CA VAL A 245 18.10 9.87 -3.76
C VAL A 245 17.28 11.15 -3.91
N LYS A 246 17.90 12.32 -3.71
CA LYS A 246 17.26 13.63 -3.89
C LYS A 246 16.95 13.96 -5.35
N GLU A 247 17.73 13.45 -6.30
CA GLU A 247 17.49 13.62 -7.74
C GLU A 247 16.32 12.76 -8.23
N VAL A 248 16.11 11.59 -7.62
CA VAL A 248 15.08 10.63 -8.02
C VAL A 248 13.74 10.92 -7.34
N ALA A 249 13.75 11.38 -6.09
CA ALA A 249 12.54 11.62 -5.33
C ALA A 249 11.77 12.84 -5.84
N GLN A 250 10.45 12.78 -5.80
CA GLN A 250 9.56 13.88 -6.19
C GLN A 250 9.66 15.08 -5.23
N HIS A 251 9.98 14.82 -3.96
CA HIS A 251 10.14 15.88 -2.95
C HIS A 251 11.33 15.59 -2.03
N THR A 252 11.99 16.64 -1.56
CA THR A 252 13.03 16.54 -0.53
C THR A 252 12.56 17.27 0.73
N THR A 253 12.42 16.53 1.81
CA THR A 253 12.06 17.07 3.12
C THR A 253 13.29 17.45 3.95
N THR A 254 13.10 17.83 5.22
CA THR A 254 14.20 18.09 6.17
C THR A 254 14.85 16.77 6.63
N SER A 255 15.94 16.85 7.40
CA SER A 255 16.64 15.65 7.86
C SER A 255 15.84 14.85 8.90
N ASN A 256 16.25 13.59 9.11
CA ASN A 256 15.75 12.70 10.15
C ASN A 256 15.91 13.20 11.59
N THR A 257 16.68 14.30 11.80
CA THR A 257 16.86 14.98 13.09
C THR A 257 16.07 16.28 13.19
N LYS A 258 15.32 16.66 12.13
CA LYS A 258 14.59 17.92 11.99
C LYS A 258 13.14 17.73 11.57
N ASP A 259 12.51 16.69 12.12
CA ASP A 259 11.09 16.36 11.88
C ASP A 259 10.73 16.12 10.40
N GLY A 260 11.67 15.54 9.61
CA GLY A 260 11.52 15.43 8.16
C GLY A 260 10.30 14.64 7.73
N ILE A 261 9.94 13.54 8.42
CA ILE A 261 8.75 12.74 8.12
C ILE A 261 7.48 13.57 8.39
N GLN A 262 7.36 14.15 9.59
CA GLN A 262 6.19 14.97 9.93
C GLN A 262 6.01 16.12 8.94
N LYS A 263 7.06 16.88 8.64
CA LYS A 263 7.01 18.03 7.72
C LYS A 263 6.61 17.66 6.30
N ALA A 264 7.03 16.50 5.80
CA ALA A 264 6.59 16.04 4.51
C ALA A 264 5.09 15.68 4.53
N LEU A 265 4.64 14.98 5.57
CA LEU A 265 3.23 14.63 5.72
C LEU A 265 2.34 15.89 5.87
N GLU A 266 2.79 16.92 6.60
CA GLU A 266 2.13 18.23 6.68
C GLU A 266 2.13 18.96 5.33
N HIS A 267 3.26 18.95 4.61
CA HIS A 267 3.39 19.60 3.30
C HIS A 267 2.41 19.05 2.28
N PHE A 268 2.16 17.74 2.30
CA PHE A 268 1.21 17.08 1.42
C PHE A 268 -0.22 17.01 2.00
N GLY A 269 -0.47 17.69 3.13
CA GLY A 269 -1.79 17.74 3.76
C GLY A 269 -2.26 16.39 4.34
N ILE A 270 -1.35 15.45 4.59
CA ILE A 270 -1.68 14.14 5.17
C ILE A 270 -1.81 14.24 6.70
N LEU A 271 -0.98 15.06 7.35
CA LEU A 271 -1.16 15.48 8.74
C LEU A 271 -1.82 16.86 8.75
N THR A 272 -3.13 16.89 8.82
CA THR A 272 -3.89 18.12 9.11
C THR A 272 -4.44 18.00 10.52
N ASP A 273 -4.65 19.12 11.22
CA ASP A 273 -5.34 19.16 12.51
C ASP A 273 -6.82 18.73 12.42
N GLN A 274 -7.28 18.49 11.23
CA GLN A 274 -8.57 17.87 10.92
C GLN A 274 -8.33 16.41 10.55
N PRO A 275 -9.07 15.46 11.14
CA PRO A 275 -9.06 14.08 10.65
C PRO A 275 -9.55 14.14 9.20
N LEU A 276 -8.65 13.99 8.25
CA LEU A 276 -9.03 13.58 6.91
C LEU A 276 -9.69 12.21 7.09
N PHE A 277 -11.01 12.18 7.09
CA PHE A 277 -11.75 10.95 6.87
C PHE A 277 -11.41 10.48 5.45
N VAL A 278 -10.24 9.87 5.31
CA VAL A 278 -9.98 9.00 4.19
C VAL A 278 -10.69 7.71 4.56
N SER A 279 -11.93 7.62 4.10
CA SER A 279 -12.67 6.38 4.20
C SER A 279 -11.85 5.28 3.53
N SER A 280 -11.71 4.12 4.17
CA SER A 280 -11.20 2.91 3.52
C SER A 280 -12.20 2.37 2.47
N ASP A 281 -13.40 2.96 2.41
CA ASP A 281 -14.40 2.70 1.38
C ASP A 281 -14.00 3.39 0.07
N ASP A 282 -13.44 2.62 -0.84
CA ASP A 282 -12.99 3.08 -2.15
C ASP A 282 -14.16 3.65 -2.96
N HIS A 283 -15.34 3.06 -2.87
CA HIS A 283 -16.55 3.56 -3.55
C HIS A 283 -16.96 4.94 -3.04
N PHE A 284 -16.89 5.15 -1.72
CA PHE A 284 -17.16 6.46 -1.13
C PHE A 284 -16.15 7.51 -1.62
N ASN A 285 -14.87 7.19 -1.63
CA ASN A 285 -13.81 8.10 -2.08
C ASN A 285 -13.96 8.47 -3.57
N ARG A 286 -14.34 7.51 -4.41
CA ARG A 286 -14.64 7.76 -5.84
C ARG A 286 -15.84 8.68 -6.02
N VAL A 287 -16.92 8.45 -5.28
CA VAL A 287 -18.10 9.34 -5.29
C VAL A 287 -17.77 10.72 -4.74
N LYS A 288 -16.93 10.81 -3.69
CA LYS A 288 -16.42 12.10 -3.17
C LYS A 288 -15.66 12.88 -4.25
N THR A 289 -14.75 12.22 -4.97
CA THR A 289 -14.01 12.83 -6.09
C THR A 289 -14.95 13.31 -7.19
N PHE A 290 -15.96 12.52 -7.54
CA PHE A 290 -16.99 12.92 -8.50
C PHE A 290 -17.68 14.22 -8.06
N HIS A 291 -18.15 14.32 -6.81
CA HIS A 291 -18.80 15.52 -6.29
C HIS A 291 -17.86 16.72 -6.22
N GLN A 292 -16.59 16.53 -5.90
CA GLN A 292 -15.59 17.60 -5.94
C GLN A 292 -15.46 18.21 -7.34
N LEU A 293 -15.45 17.36 -8.36
CA LEU A 293 -15.30 17.79 -9.75
C LEU A 293 -16.59 18.34 -10.35
N MET A 294 -17.74 17.77 -10.02
CA MET A 294 -19.04 18.15 -10.59
C MET A 294 -19.65 19.35 -9.87
N ASP A 295 -19.67 19.32 -8.54
CA ASP A 295 -20.35 20.32 -7.71
C ASP A 295 -19.39 21.42 -7.19
N GLY A 296 -18.08 21.21 -7.35
CA GLY A 296 -17.03 22.14 -6.89
C GLY A 296 -16.85 22.21 -5.38
N GLN A 297 -17.67 21.50 -4.60
CA GLN A 297 -17.64 21.51 -3.13
C GLN A 297 -18.03 20.16 -2.55
N THR A 298 -17.38 19.78 -1.46
CA THR A 298 -17.81 18.70 -0.57
C THR A 298 -17.95 19.25 0.85
N GLN A 299 -18.90 18.71 1.60
CA GLN A 299 -19.08 19.09 3.00
C GLN A 299 -17.92 18.56 3.84
N GLU A 300 -17.27 19.42 4.62
CA GLU A 300 -16.15 19.06 5.49
C GLU A 300 -16.63 18.57 6.86
N GLU A 301 -17.70 19.23 7.40
CA GLU A 301 -18.27 18.84 8.70
C GLU A 301 -19.57 18.06 8.52
N PRO A 302 -19.78 16.96 9.29
CA PRO A 302 -21.05 16.26 9.28
C PRO A 302 -22.20 17.18 9.73
N ARG A 303 -23.21 17.34 8.88
CA ARG A 303 -24.42 18.11 9.19
C ARG A 303 -25.68 17.40 8.73
N ALA A 304 -26.75 17.60 9.46
CA ALA A 304 -28.08 17.20 8.99
C ALA A 304 -28.51 18.06 7.81
N TRP A 305 -29.11 17.42 6.82
CA TRP A 305 -29.74 18.13 5.72
C TRP A 305 -31.08 18.70 6.12
N GLU A 306 -31.44 19.82 5.50
CA GLU A 306 -32.82 20.34 5.54
C GLU A 306 -33.74 19.44 4.68
N ASN A 307 -35.05 19.58 4.92
CA ASN A 307 -36.05 18.77 4.23
C ASN A 307 -35.95 18.86 2.69
N GLN A 308 -35.70 20.05 2.15
CA GLN A 308 -35.60 20.23 0.70
C GLN A 308 -34.36 19.54 0.12
N GLU A 309 -33.21 19.60 0.80
CA GLU A 309 -31.99 18.90 0.38
C GLU A 309 -32.19 17.36 0.38
N ALA A 310 -32.76 16.85 1.47
CA ALA A 310 -33.05 15.43 1.60
C ALA A 310 -34.06 14.95 0.55
N LEU A 311 -35.14 15.72 0.32
CA LEU A 311 -36.15 15.41 -0.70
C LEU A 311 -35.53 15.39 -2.11
N TYR A 312 -34.75 16.40 -2.46
CA TYR A 312 -34.10 16.50 -3.77
C TYR A 312 -33.20 15.28 -4.06
N ARG A 313 -32.36 14.91 -3.12
CA ARG A 313 -31.50 13.72 -3.28
C ARG A 313 -32.29 12.40 -3.26
N THR A 314 -33.42 12.35 -2.59
CA THR A 314 -34.30 11.18 -2.59
C THR A 314 -34.98 11.00 -3.95
N MET A 315 -35.36 12.07 -4.62
CA MET A 315 -35.98 12.01 -5.96
C MET A 315 -35.04 11.36 -7.00
N PHE A 316 -33.73 11.66 -6.98
CA PHE A 316 -32.79 10.98 -7.87
C PHE A 316 -32.73 9.46 -7.60
N LYS A 317 -32.65 9.06 -6.32
CA LYS A 317 -32.64 7.64 -5.97
C LYS A 317 -33.95 6.93 -6.38
N GLN A 318 -35.06 7.66 -6.34
CA GLN A 318 -36.36 7.13 -6.74
C GLN A 318 -36.43 6.91 -8.25
N GLU A 319 -35.80 7.76 -9.07
CA GLU A 319 -35.68 7.56 -10.52
C GLU A 319 -34.98 6.22 -10.81
N GLU A 320 -33.82 5.95 -10.17
CA GLU A 320 -33.09 4.68 -10.32
C GLU A 320 -33.88 3.46 -9.85
N LEU A 321 -34.68 3.59 -8.78
CA LEU A 321 -35.56 2.51 -8.31
C LEU A 321 -36.69 2.21 -9.30
N VAL A 322 -37.22 3.23 -10.00
CA VAL A 322 -38.22 3.06 -11.04
C VAL A 322 -37.60 2.37 -12.28
N GLU A 323 -36.37 2.75 -12.66
CA GLU A 323 -35.63 2.09 -13.73
C GLU A 323 -35.35 0.62 -13.40
N PHE A 324 -34.97 0.31 -12.15
CA PHE A 324 -34.78 -1.06 -11.68
C PHE A 324 -36.05 -1.90 -11.81
N ILE A 325 -37.22 -1.37 -11.42
CA ILE A 325 -38.51 -2.03 -11.59
C ILE A 325 -38.85 -2.21 -13.08
N ARG A 326 -38.60 -1.17 -13.89
CA ARG A 326 -38.83 -1.22 -15.34
C ARG A 326 -38.06 -2.36 -16.01
N ALA A 327 -36.80 -2.52 -15.62
CA ALA A 327 -35.90 -3.58 -16.12
C ALA A 327 -36.36 -4.99 -15.71
N ALA A 328 -37.23 -5.11 -14.70
CA ALA A 328 -37.82 -6.39 -14.28
C ALA A 328 -39.19 -6.68 -14.87
N CYS A 329 -39.79 -5.75 -15.65
CA CYS A 329 -41.12 -5.92 -16.23
C CYS A 329 -41.06 -6.44 -17.66
N GLU A 330 -41.95 -7.38 -18.00
CA GLU A 330 -42.05 -7.97 -19.33
C GLU A 330 -42.82 -7.07 -20.30
N ASP A 331 -43.79 -6.27 -19.80
CA ASP A 331 -44.66 -5.42 -20.61
C ASP A 331 -45.08 -4.13 -19.84
N GLU A 332 -45.72 -3.19 -20.54
CA GLU A 332 -46.23 -1.93 -20.01
C GLU A 332 -47.26 -2.13 -18.89
N ALA A 333 -48.15 -3.09 -19.04
CA ALA A 333 -49.19 -3.37 -18.06
C ALA A 333 -48.60 -3.90 -16.73
N SER A 334 -47.51 -4.66 -16.77
CA SER A 334 -46.80 -5.14 -15.59
C SER A 334 -46.07 -3.99 -14.91
N PHE A 335 -45.51 -3.06 -15.69
CA PHE A 335 -44.87 -1.84 -15.15
C PHE A 335 -45.88 -0.95 -14.44
N ASP A 336 -47.04 -0.66 -15.08
CA ASP A 336 -48.10 0.16 -14.47
C ASP A 336 -48.62 -0.42 -13.15
N ARG A 337 -48.84 -1.74 -13.09
CA ARG A 337 -49.20 -2.40 -11.82
C ARG A 337 -48.12 -2.30 -10.74
N SER A 338 -46.84 -2.40 -11.13
CA SER A 338 -45.73 -2.31 -10.21
C SER A 338 -45.58 -0.87 -9.66
N ILE A 339 -45.78 0.14 -10.49
CA ILE A 339 -45.77 1.55 -10.05
C ILE A 339 -46.93 1.86 -9.12
N ALA A 340 -48.16 1.35 -9.41
CA ALA A 340 -49.30 1.49 -8.52
C ALA A 340 -49.04 0.85 -7.15
N SER A 341 -48.41 -0.33 -7.14
CA SER A 341 -48.01 -1.01 -5.89
C SER A 341 -46.93 -0.22 -5.11
N LEU A 342 -45.97 0.39 -5.81
CA LEU A 342 -44.93 1.21 -5.19
C LEU A 342 -45.53 2.46 -4.54
N HIS A 343 -46.50 3.14 -5.18
CA HIS A 343 -47.21 4.28 -4.58
C HIS A 343 -47.93 3.85 -3.28
N GLN A 344 -48.64 2.72 -3.30
CA GLN A 344 -49.29 2.21 -2.10
C GLN A 344 -48.28 1.88 -0.98
N ALA A 345 -47.13 1.28 -1.32
CA ALA A 345 -46.09 0.97 -0.36
C ALA A 345 -45.47 2.25 0.23
N LEU A 346 -45.32 3.30 -0.55
CA LEU A 346 -44.82 4.61 -0.07
C LEU A 346 -45.79 5.23 0.95
N ASP A 347 -47.11 5.22 0.66
CA ASP A 347 -48.11 5.73 1.59
C ASP A 347 -48.10 4.95 2.92
N GLN A 348 -48.01 3.61 2.84
CA GLN A 348 -47.91 2.77 4.04
C GLN A 348 -46.63 3.03 4.84
N ALA A 349 -45.51 3.20 4.14
CA ALA A 349 -44.23 3.54 4.80
C ALA A 349 -44.31 4.90 5.48
N ALA A 350 -44.90 5.92 4.82
CA ALA A 350 -45.08 7.24 5.39
C ALA A 350 -45.93 7.22 6.67
N GLU A 351 -47.04 6.44 6.67
CA GLU A 351 -47.90 6.28 7.86
C GLU A 351 -47.17 5.55 9.01
N LYS A 352 -46.43 4.47 8.67
CA LYS A 352 -45.63 3.73 9.64
C LYS A 352 -44.55 4.62 10.29
N VAL A 353 -43.85 5.44 9.52
CA VAL A 353 -42.81 6.32 10.02
C VAL A 353 -43.43 7.43 10.90
N ARG A 354 -44.55 8.02 10.47
CA ARG A 354 -45.28 9.05 11.24
C ARG A 354 -45.68 8.59 12.59
N THR A 355 -46.07 7.32 12.76
CA THR A 355 -46.49 6.76 14.01
C THR A 355 -45.34 6.36 14.94
N LYS A 356 -44.14 6.12 14.39
CA LYS A 356 -42.98 5.66 15.16
C LYS A 356 -42.02 6.75 15.56
N HIS A 357 -41.86 7.76 14.72
CA HIS A 357 -40.85 8.79 14.87
C HIS A 357 -41.47 10.19 14.83
N PRO A 358 -41.23 11.04 15.84
CA PRO A 358 -41.60 12.45 15.78
C PRO A 358 -40.84 13.13 14.64
N ALA A 359 -41.43 14.16 14.05
CA ALA A 359 -40.76 14.99 13.04
C ALA A 359 -39.64 15.80 13.72
N GLU A 360 -38.43 15.31 13.64
CA GLU A 360 -37.24 15.93 14.21
C GLU A 360 -36.08 15.86 13.21
N GLN A 361 -35.39 16.97 13.01
CA GLN A 361 -34.20 17.02 12.19
C GLN A 361 -33.05 16.33 12.93
N SER A 362 -32.61 15.18 12.44
CA SER A 362 -31.60 14.34 13.10
C SER A 362 -30.57 13.85 12.11
N LEU A 363 -29.31 14.26 12.29
CA LEU A 363 -28.19 13.71 11.52
C LEU A 363 -28.09 12.19 11.66
N VAL A 364 -28.22 11.68 12.88
CA VAL A 364 -28.15 10.25 13.15
C VAL A 364 -29.25 9.50 12.39
N GLY A 365 -30.50 9.98 12.45
CA GLY A 365 -31.61 9.36 11.72
C GLY A 365 -31.45 9.40 10.20
N GLN A 366 -30.89 10.49 9.66
CA GLN A 366 -30.60 10.60 8.21
C GLN A 366 -29.50 9.63 7.78
N VAL A 367 -28.42 9.52 8.56
CA VAL A 367 -27.29 8.62 8.26
C VAL A 367 -27.75 7.16 8.37
N ASP A 368 -28.46 6.80 9.43
CA ASP A 368 -29.02 5.47 9.64
C ASP A 368 -29.87 5.00 8.44
N ALA A 369 -30.82 5.83 8.01
CA ALA A 369 -31.67 5.56 6.86
C ALA A 369 -30.89 5.42 5.54
N LEU A 370 -29.81 6.19 5.35
CA LEU A 370 -28.97 6.09 4.16
C LEU A 370 -28.14 4.78 4.18
N ILE A 371 -27.62 4.40 5.35
CA ILE A 371 -26.87 3.13 5.50
C ILE A 371 -27.81 1.94 5.29
N ASP A 372 -29.02 1.97 5.84
CA ASP A 372 -30.04 0.94 5.60
C ASP A 372 -30.35 0.80 4.09
N THR A 373 -30.50 1.93 3.40
CA THR A 373 -30.71 1.93 1.94
C THR A 373 -29.55 1.27 1.19
N LEU A 374 -28.31 1.57 1.56
CA LEU A 374 -27.12 0.97 0.98
C LEU A 374 -27.06 -0.54 1.30
N TYR A 375 -27.32 -0.92 2.55
CA TYR A 375 -27.36 -2.33 2.98
C TYR A 375 -28.39 -3.15 2.17
N LEU A 376 -29.60 -2.61 1.99
CA LEU A 376 -30.64 -3.26 1.17
C LEU A 376 -30.25 -3.36 -0.31
N THR A 377 -29.53 -2.36 -0.84
CA THR A 377 -29.01 -2.38 -2.21
C THR A 377 -27.98 -3.49 -2.38
N TYR A 378 -26.99 -3.60 -1.47
CA TYR A 378 -26.06 -4.72 -1.47
C TYR A 378 -26.76 -6.08 -1.28
N GLY A 379 -27.78 -6.14 -0.42
CA GLY A 379 -28.63 -7.33 -0.26
C GLY A 379 -29.28 -7.76 -1.59
N SER A 380 -29.70 -6.81 -2.41
CA SER A 380 -30.24 -7.12 -3.74
C SER A 380 -29.20 -7.77 -4.65
N PHE A 381 -27.96 -7.26 -4.69
CA PHE A 381 -26.88 -7.88 -5.45
C PHE A 381 -26.56 -9.31 -4.96
N VAL A 382 -26.53 -9.52 -3.65
CA VAL A 382 -26.33 -10.85 -3.06
C VAL A 382 -27.43 -11.82 -3.52
N LEU A 383 -28.69 -11.38 -3.48
CA LEU A 383 -29.83 -12.21 -3.91
C LEU A 383 -29.85 -12.48 -5.43
N MET A 384 -29.29 -11.57 -6.21
CA MET A 384 -29.10 -11.76 -7.66
C MET A 384 -27.87 -12.61 -7.99
N GLY A 385 -26.99 -12.89 -7.02
CA GLY A 385 -25.72 -13.60 -7.24
C GLY A 385 -24.70 -12.78 -8.02
N VAL A 386 -24.74 -11.45 -7.91
CA VAL A 386 -23.88 -10.51 -8.64
C VAL A 386 -22.89 -9.87 -7.67
N ASP A 387 -21.61 -9.87 -8.02
CA ASP A 387 -20.58 -9.06 -7.36
C ASP A 387 -20.58 -7.66 -7.98
N PRO A 388 -20.90 -6.62 -7.20
CA PRO A 388 -21.03 -5.26 -7.72
C PRO A 388 -19.70 -4.51 -7.88
N GLU A 389 -18.57 -5.00 -7.36
CA GLU A 389 -17.30 -4.24 -7.25
C GLU A 389 -16.85 -3.69 -8.61
N GLN A 390 -16.63 -4.56 -9.59
CA GLN A 390 -16.19 -4.15 -10.92
C GLN A 390 -17.29 -3.40 -11.71
N ILE A 391 -18.55 -3.69 -11.42
CA ILE A 391 -19.69 -3.00 -12.04
C ILE A 391 -19.78 -1.55 -11.52
N PHE A 392 -19.53 -1.32 -10.24
CA PHE A 392 -19.43 0.04 -9.69
C PHE A 392 -18.35 0.86 -10.40
N GLU A 393 -17.19 0.28 -10.65
CA GLU A 393 -16.09 0.92 -11.38
C GLU A 393 -16.50 1.34 -12.80
N ILE A 394 -17.23 0.45 -13.50
CA ILE A 394 -17.75 0.72 -14.85
C ILE A 394 -18.70 1.92 -14.82
N VAL A 395 -19.64 1.96 -13.87
CA VAL A 395 -20.62 3.04 -13.71
C VAL A 395 -19.93 4.34 -13.27
N HIS A 396 -18.94 4.26 -12.35
CA HIS A 396 -18.17 5.41 -11.93
C HIS A 396 -17.44 6.05 -13.11
N ARG A 397 -16.78 5.25 -13.95
CA ARG A 397 -16.12 5.74 -15.16
C ARG A 397 -17.10 6.43 -16.13
N ALA A 398 -18.30 5.86 -16.29
CA ALA A 398 -19.36 6.46 -17.10
C ALA A 398 -19.79 7.84 -16.55
N ASN A 399 -19.90 7.96 -15.24
CA ASN A 399 -20.22 9.22 -14.58
C ASN A 399 -19.08 10.23 -14.72
N MET A 400 -17.83 9.84 -14.57
CA MET A 400 -16.67 10.71 -14.78
C MET A 400 -16.56 11.19 -16.24
N GLY A 401 -17.02 10.38 -17.20
CA GLY A 401 -17.12 10.77 -18.61
C GLY A 401 -18.10 11.91 -18.92
N LYS A 402 -18.89 12.36 -17.95
CA LYS A 402 -19.77 13.55 -18.07
C LYS A 402 -19.02 14.88 -17.95
N ILE A 403 -17.71 14.84 -17.65
CA ILE A 403 -16.84 16.02 -17.69
C ILE A 403 -16.58 16.38 -19.15
N PHE A 404 -16.87 17.64 -19.52
CA PHE A 404 -16.64 18.14 -20.87
C PHE A 404 -15.13 18.34 -21.16
N PRO A 405 -14.72 18.49 -22.43
CA PRO A 405 -13.30 18.69 -22.79
C PRO A 405 -12.65 19.94 -22.18
N ASP A 406 -13.45 20.90 -21.68
CA ASP A 406 -12.99 22.08 -20.94
C ASP A 406 -12.64 21.77 -19.48
N GLY A 407 -12.76 20.51 -19.05
CA GLY A 407 -12.48 20.04 -17.69
C GLY A 407 -13.60 20.36 -16.68
N LYS A 408 -14.80 20.75 -17.14
CA LYS A 408 -15.93 21.15 -16.27
C LYS A 408 -17.17 20.30 -16.52
N ALA A 409 -18.01 20.22 -15.49
CA ALA A 409 -19.38 19.76 -15.64
C ALA A 409 -20.27 20.86 -16.20
N HIS A 410 -21.15 20.51 -17.13
CA HIS A 410 -22.18 21.41 -17.66
C HIS A 410 -23.53 20.92 -17.17
N PHE A 411 -24.43 21.87 -16.87
CA PHE A 411 -25.75 21.61 -16.30
C PHE A 411 -26.85 22.12 -17.18
N ASP A 412 -27.96 21.41 -17.25
CA ASP A 412 -29.18 21.90 -17.87
C ASP A 412 -29.73 23.08 -17.07
N PRO A 413 -30.01 24.21 -17.70
CA PRO A 413 -30.47 25.43 -17.00
C PRO A 413 -31.81 25.32 -16.28
N GLY A 414 -32.67 24.39 -16.72
CA GLY A 414 -34.02 24.22 -16.16
C GLY A 414 -34.11 23.14 -15.11
N THR A 415 -33.41 22.03 -15.31
CA THR A 415 -33.49 20.85 -14.45
C THR A 415 -32.29 20.65 -13.52
N HIS A 416 -31.21 21.40 -13.72
CA HIS A 416 -29.93 21.24 -13.05
C HIS A 416 -29.33 19.81 -13.16
N LYS A 417 -29.79 19.01 -14.13
CA LYS A 417 -29.14 17.70 -14.43
C LYS A 417 -27.80 17.95 -15.13
N ILE A 418 -26.82 17.12 -14.80
CA ILE A 418 -25.50 17.12 -15.47
C ILE A 418 -25.72 16.68 -16.92
N LEU A 419 -25.22 17.49 -17.85
CA LEU A 419 -25.26 17.18 -19.28
C LEU A 419 -24.17 16.16 -19.63
N LYS A 420 -24.39 15.42 -20.73
CA LYS A 420 -23.44 14.48 -21.31
C LYS A 420 -22.79 15.14 -22.53
N PRO A 421 -21.45 15.02 -22.76
CA PRO A 421 -20.83 15.38 -24.03
C PRO A 421 -21.43 14.61 -25.20
N ASP A 422 -21.38 15.16 -26.41
CA ASP A 422 -22.01 14.55 -27.60
C ASP A 422 -21.52 13.12 -27.92
N ASP A 423 -20.26 12.83 -27.59
CA ASP A 423 -19.63 11.52 -27.80
C ASP A 423 -19.70 10.59 -26.57
N TRP A 424 -20.44 10.98 -25.53
CA TRP A 424 -20.50 10.25 -24.27
C TRP A 424 -21.10 8.85 -24.47
N GLU A 425 -22.16 8.71 -25.23
CA GLU A 425 -22.87 7.46 -25.47
C GLU A 425 -21.93 6.43 -26.11
N GLU A 426 -21.13 6.86 -27.10
CA GLU A 426 -20.17 5.97 -27.78
C GLU A 426 -18.99 5.55 -26.86
N LYS A 427 -18.50 6.46 -26.02
CA LYS A 427 -17.28 6.26 -25.25
C LYS A 427 -17.49 5.72 -23.85
N PHE A 428 -18.60 6.06 -23.21
CA PHE A 428 -18.80 5.89 -21.79
C PHE A 428 -20.10 5.18 -21.39
N ALA A 429 -21.00 4.84 -22.32
CA ALA A 429 -22.20 4.07 -22.00
C ALA A 429 -21.81 2.78 -21.24
N PRO A 430 -22.32 2.55 -20.01
CA PRO A 430 -21.84 1.48 -19.15
C PRO A 430 -22.38 0.09 -19.54
N GLU A 431 -23.52 0.02 -20.22
CA GLU A 431 -24.29 -1.20 -20.44
C GLU A 431 -23.47 -2.31 -21.14
N PRO A 432 -22.70 -2.04 -22.23
CA PRO A 432 -21.90 -3.08 -22.87
C PRO A 432 -20.80 -3.66 -21.96
N ALA A 433 -20.23 -2.80 -21.10
CA ALA A 433 -19.19 -3.21 -20.16
C ALA A 433 -19.78 -3.99 -18.99
N ILE A 434 -20.95 -3.60 -18.47
CA ILE A 434 -21.70 -4.33 -17.45
C ILE A 434 -22.05 -5.72 -17.98
N GLN A 435 -22.57 -5.84 -19.22
CA GLN A 435 -22.90 -7.14 -19.81
C GLN A 435 -21.67 -8.05 -19.86
N LYS A 436 -20.55 -7.53 -20.31
CA LYS A 436 -19.28 -8.28 -20.37
C LYS A 436 -18.83 -8.78 -19.00
N GLU A 437 -18.99 -7.96 -17.98
CA GLU A 437 -18.62 -8.33 -16.61
C GLU A 437 -19.58 -9.40 -16.05
N LEU A 438 -20.87 -9.27 -16.27
CA LEU A 438 -21.85 -10.29 -15.89
C LEU A 438 -21.57 -11.63 -16.59
N ASP A 439 -21.23 -11.62 -17.87
CA ASP A 439 -20.83 -12.82 -18.61
C ASP A 439 -19.58 -13.48 -18.01
N ARG A 440 -18.62 -12.65 -17.52
CA ARG A 440 -17.42 -13.13 -16.83
C ARG A 440 -17.78 -13.84 -15.53
N GLN A 441 -18.63 -13.22 -14.71
CA GLN A 441 -19.07 -13.79 -13.43
C GLN A 441 -19.85 -15.10 -13.65
N MET A 442 -20.75 -15.16 -14.61
CA MET A 442 -21.49 -16.38 -14.96
C MET A 442 -20.55 -17.53 -15.39
N LYS A 443 -19.57 -17.24 -16.23
CA LYS A 443 -18.56 -18.24 -16.67
C LYS A 443 -17.72 -18.75 -15.50
N ALA A 444 -17.30 -17.88 -14.60
CA ALA A 444 -16.54 -18.24 -13.40
C ALA A 444 -17.35 -19.17 -12.48
N TYR A 445 -18.62 -18.86 -12.27
CA TYR A 445 -19.53 -19.69 -11.48
C TYR A 445 -19.73 -21.08 -12.12
N GLN A 446 -19.98 -21.15 -13.44
CA GLN A 446 -20.15 -22.40 -14.15
C GLN A 446 -18.91 -23.29 -14.06
N LYS A 447 -17.73 -22.70 -14.23
CA LYS A 447 -16.46 -23.42 -14.10
C LYS A 447 -16.27 -24.01 -12.70
N HIS A 448 -16.48 -23.21 -11.67
CA HIS A 448 -16.36 -23.65 -10.27
C HIS A 448 -17.37 -24.75 -9.92
N HIS A 449 -18.58 -24.66 -10.46
CA HIS A 449 -19.61 -25.68 -10.23
C HIS A 449 -19.27 -27.04 -10.88
N LEU A 450 -18.70 -27.04 -12.10
CA LEU A 450 -18.22 -28.23 -12.79
C LEU A 450 -17.03 -28.87 -12.05
N GLU A 451 -16.06 -28.09 -11.58
CA GLU A 451 -14.91 -28.59 -10.80
C GLU A 451 -15.38 -29.27 -9.51
N ASN A 452 -16.30 -28.66 -8.77
CA ASN A 452 -16.88 -29.23 -7.54
C ASN A 452 -17.73 -30.51 -7.79
N GLN A 453 -18.38 -30.65 -8.93
CA GLN A 453 -19.11 -31.88 -9.30
C GLN A 453 -18.11 -33.01 -9.60
N THR A 454 -17.05 -32.72 -10.34
CA THR A 454 -16.01 -33.70 -10.68
C THR A 454 -15.29 -34.22 -9.43
N ASP A 455 -14.98 -33.36 -8.48
CA ASP A 455 -14.35 -33.75 -7.21
C ASP A 455 -15.30 -34.61 -6.34
N ARG A 456 -16.60 -34.31 -6.32
CA ARG A 456 -17.56 -35.12 -5.57
C ARG A 456 -17.78 -36.51 -6.21
N GLU A 457 -17.68 -36.62 -7.53
CA GLU A 457 -17.78 -37.92 -8.23
C GLU A 457 -16.49 -38.76 -8.02
N ASN A 458 -15.33 -38.12 -8.03
CA ASN A 458 -14.05 -38.79 -7.75
C ASN A 458 -13.96 -39.30 -6.30
N ASN A 459 -14.43 -38.50 -5.32
CA ASN A 459 -14.46 -38.90 -3.90
C ASN A 459 -15.52 -40.00 -3.59
N LYS A 460 -16.49 -40.24 -4.46
CA LYS A 460 -17.44 -41.36 -4.30
C LYS A 460 -16.95 -42.68 -4.91
N LYS A 461 -15.84 -42.65 -5.67
CA LYS A 461 -15.22 -43.83 -6.28
C LYS A 461 -14.03 -44.41 -5.53
N VAL A 462 -13.63 -43.76 -4.43
CA VAL A 462 -12.67 -44.25 -3.42
C VAL A 462 -13.45 -44.72 -2.19
#